data_b7b8e95c1d03d800b21e082842d873c3
#
_entry.id   b7b8e95c1d03d800b21e082842d873c3
#
_cell.length_a   1.000
_cell.length_b   1.000
_cell.length_c   1.000
_cell.angle_alpha   90.00
_cell.angle_beta   90.00
_cell.angle_gamma   90.00
#
_symmetry.space_group_name_H-M   'P 1'
#
loop_
_entity.id
_entity.type
_entity.pdbx_description
1 polymer ?
#
loop_
_entity_poly.entity_id
_entity_poly.type
_entity_poly.pdbx_seq_one_letter_code
_entity_poly.pdbx_strand_id
1 'polypeptide(L)'
;QYIASETENIKEMQSLIEWLPNNIPGKDETSIVHGDYRIDNMVLHPTESKVLAVLDWELSTLGHPLGDFTYHLMQWFMPEVEGGAGTQSLSNVNYKELGIPDAEDYIKMYCEQTDRIEIDNIDFYLAYNFFRLAGILQGILGRVRDGTAASEHAEERSNRVRPLAEAGWLYAQKAGAI
;
A
#
# COMPACT_ATOMS: atom_id res chain seq x y z
N GLN A 1 -3.16 -2.20 17.10
CA GLN A 1 -3.78 -0.91 16.77
C GLN A 1 -5.13 -1.10 16.08
N TYR A 2 -5.27 -1.90 14.99
CA TYR A 2 -6.52 -2.16 14.28
C TYR A 2 -7.64 -2.62 15.23
N ILE A 3 -7.43 -3.69 15.99
CA ILE A 3 -8.43 -4.26 16.93
C ILE A 3 -8.97 -3.22 17.92
N ALA A 4 -8.12 -2.33 18.42
CA ALA A 4 -8.53 -1.29 19.38
C ALA A 4 -9.37 -0.17 18.72
N SER A 5 -9.25 0.03 17.42
CA SER A 5 -9.97 1.04 16.64
C SER A 5 -11.13 0.48 15.81
N GLU A 6 -11.40 -0.81 15.89
CA GLU A 6 -12.41 -1.52 15.11
C GLU A 6 -13.80 -0.90 15.32
N THR A 7 -14.46 -0.55 14.21
CA THR A 7 -15.82 0.02 14.21
C THR A 7 -16.84 -0.96 13.61
N GLU A 8 -16.38 -1.90 12.82
CA GLU A 8 -17.17 -3.00 12.25
C GLU A 8 -16.30 -4.27 12.13
N ASN A 9 -16.92 -5.43 12.13
CA ASN A 9 -16.22 -6.68 11.90
C ASN A 9 -16.02 -6.90 10.40
N ILE A 10 -14.74 -6.87 9.95
CA ILE A 10 -14.34 -7.16 8.57
C ILE A 10 -13.58 -8.47 8.58
N LYS A 11 -14.25 -9.53 8.03
CA LYS A 11 -13.71 -10.90 8.01
C LYS A 11 -12.32 -10.97 7.36
N GLU A 12 -12.14 -10.26 6.27
CA GLU A 12 -10.88 -10.23 5.51
C GLU A 12 -9.74 -9.66 6.36
N MET A 13 -10.00 -8.66 7.22
CA MET A 13 -9.00 -8.15 8.16
C MET A 13 -8.61 -9.18 9.21
N GLN A 14 -9.58 -9.91 9.74
CA GLN A 14 -9.29 -10.99 10.70
C GLN A 14 -8.45 -12.09 10.05
N SER A 15 -8.82 -12.51 8.84
CA SER A 15 -8.07 -13.49 8.07
C SER A 15 -6.64 -13.04 7.77
N LEU A 16 -6.44 -11.75 7.40
CA LEU A 16 -5.11 -11.18 7.16
C LEU A 16 -4.26 -11.09 8.44
N ILE A 17 -4.86 -10.74 9.59
CA ILE A 17 -4.18 -10.73 10.89
C ILE A 17 -3.61 -12.11 11.23
N GLU A 18 -4.35 -13.17 10.93
CA GLU A 18 -3.93 -14.54 11.19
C GLU A 18 -2.93 -15.05 10.14
N TRP A 19 -3.17 -14.76 8.87
CA TRP A 19 -2.42 -15.33 7.77
C TRP A 19 -1.03 -14.69 7.57
N LEU A 20 -0.95 -13.35 7.57
CA LEU A 20 0.30 -12.65 7.24
C LEU A 20 1.49 -13.07 8.12
N PRO A 21 1.40 -13.14 9.45
CA PRO A 21 2.53 -13.52 10.30
C PRO A 21 3.03 -14.95 10.06
N ASN A 22 2.15 -15.84 9.60
CA ASN A 22 2.45 -17.26 9.41
C ASN A 22 2.95 -17.59 8.00
N ASN A 23 2.98 -16.60 7.09
CA ASN A 23 3.35 -16.79 5.69
C ASN A 23 4.42 -15.80 5.19
N ILE A 24 5.20 -15.25 6.11
CA ILE A 24 6.30 -14.33 5.75
C ILE A 24 7.28 -15.07 4.82
N PRO A 25 7.59 -14.49 3.63
CA PRO A 25 8.52 -15.08 2.69
C PRO A 25 9.91 -15.32 3.31
N GLY A 26 10.49 -16.49 3.04
CA GLY A 26 11.71 -16.98 3.70
C GLY A 26 13.04 -16.38 3.21
N LYS A 27 13.02 -15.39 2.31
CA LYS A 27 14.24 -14.68 1.90
C LYS A 27 14.40 -13.43 2.75
N ASP A 28 15.35 -13.46 3.68
CA ASP A 28 15.73 -12.29 4.47
C ASP A 28 16.60 -11.35 3.64
N GLU A 29 16.03 -10.26 3.24
CA GLU A 29 16.74 -9.12 2.67
C GLU A 29 16.49 -7.91 3.56
N THR A 30 17.56 -7.24 3.99
CA THR A 30 17.46 -6.08 4.87
C THR A 30 18.05 -4.87 4.21
N SER A 31 17.25 -3.81 4.13
CA SER A 31 17.63 -2.50 3.61
C SER A 31 17.06 -1.41 4.51
N ILE A 32 17.48 -0.18 4.28
CA ILE A 32 16.75 0.98 4.81
C ILE A 32 15.47 1.12 4.00
N VAL A 33 14.32 1.02 4.65
CA VAL A 33 13.02 1.28 4.05
C VAL A 33 12.47 2.60 4.55
N HIS A 34 11.83 3.34 3.66
CA HIS A 34 11.24 4.64 3.94
C HIS A 34 10.00 4.51 4.83
N GLY A 35 9.20 3.47 4.60
CA GLY A 35 7.98 3.19 5.35
C GLY A 35 6.74 3.96 4.87
N ASP A 36 6.89 5.02 4.06
CA ASP A 36 5.80 5.73 3.37
C ASP A 36 6.29 6.24 2.00
N TYR A 37 6.87 5.32 1.20
CA TYR A 37 7.45 5.64 -0.09
C TYR A 37 6.36 5.87 -1.14
N ARG A 38 6.09 7.17 -1.41
CA ARG A 38 5.03 7.60 -2.33
C ARG A 38 5.39 8.93 -2.97
N ILE A 39 4.74 9.25 -4.09
CA ILE A 39 5.05 10.44 -4.89
C ILE A 39 4.88 11.75 -4.11
N ASP A 40 3.95 11.79 -3.16
CA ASP A 40 3.71 12.98 -2.31
C ASP A 40 4.91 13.31 -1.42
N ASN A 41 5.77 12.32 -1.15
CA ASN A 41 6.98 12.46 -0.35
C ASN A 41 8.23 12.67 -1.24
N MET A 42 8.05 13.05 -2.52
CA MET A 42 9.14 13.29 -3.46
C MET A 42 9.15 14.74 -3.93
N VAL A 43 10.33 15.33 -4.00
CA VAL A 43 10.55 16.61 -4.67
C VAL A 43 10.99 16.33 -6.08
N LEU A 44 10.16 16.71 -7.05
CA LEU A 44 10.44 16.51 -8.46
C LEU A 44 11.12 17.78 -9.05
N HIS A 45 12.03 17.57 -10.03
CA HIS A 45 12.59 18.68 -10.78
C HIS A 45 11.49 19.32 -11.64
N PRO A 46 11.43 20.69 -11.72
CA PRO A 46 10.32 21.38 -12.38
C PRO A 46 10.23 21.15 -13.89
N THR A 47 11.33 20.76 -14.55
CA THR A 47 11.41 20.62 -16.01
C THR A 47 12.12 19.34 -16.49
N GLU A 48 12.74 18.59 -15.61
CA GLU A 48 13.45 17.35 -15.93
C GLU A 48 12.76 16.16 -15.26
N SER A 49 12.79 14.97 -15.89
CA SER A 49 12.28 13.74 -15.30
C SER A 49 13.24 13.21 -14.21
N LYS A 50 13.30 13.92 -13.08
CA LYS A 50 14.28 13.68 -12.01
C LYS A 50 13.68 13.93 -10.64
N VAL A 51 13.89 13.00 -9.72
CA VAL A 51 13.65 13.19 -8.29
C VAL A 51 14.86 13.93 -7.70
N LEU A 52 14.62 15.05 -7.02
CA LEU A 52 15.64 15.86 -6.34
C LEU A 52 15.86 15.43 -4.90
N ALA A 53 14.79 15.03 -4.21
CA ALA A 53 14.83 14.57 -2.83
C ALA A 53 13.65 13.66 -2.52
N VAL A 54 13.84 12.81 -1.52
CA VAL A 54 12.78 12.07 -0.85
C VAL A 54 12.67 12.62 0.57
N LEU A 55 11.46 12.98 0.98
CA LEU A 55 11.14 13.64 2.23
C LEU A 55 10.40 12.66 3.17
N ASP A 56 10.20 13.08 4.43
CA ASP A 56 9.35 12.41 5.41
C ASP A 56 9.84 11.01 5.83
N TRP A 57 11.10 10.95 6.25
CA TRP A 57 11.79 9.72 6.68
C TRP A 57 11.44 9.27 8.12
N GLU A 58 10.46 9.89 8.76
CA GLU A 58 10.15 9.62 10.18
C GLU A 58 9.69 8.17 10.46
N LEU A 59 9.15 7.47 9.44
CA LEU A 59 8.76 6.07 9.52
C LEU A 59 9.85 5.09 9.07
N SER A 60 11.04 5.61 8.71
CA SER A 60 12.11 4.78 8.20
C SER A 60 12.64 3.79 9.22
N THR A 61 12.97 2.60 8.74
CA THR A 61 13.50 1.52 9.56
C THR A 61 14.33 0.55 8.72
N LEU A 62 14.91 -0.45 9.36
CA LEU A 62 15.46 -1.60 8.65
C LEU A 62 14.33 -2.58 8.33
N GLY A 63 14.22 -2.97 7.06
CA GLY A 63 13.17 -3.87 6.61
C GLY A 63 13.42 -4.41 5.21
N HIS A 64 12.48 -5.21 4.71
CA HIS A 64 12.58 -5.78 3.37
C HIS A 64 12.23 -4.70 2.32
N PRO A 65 13.08 -4.45 1.30
CA PRO A 65 12.90 -3.36 0.32
C PRO A 65 11.61 -3.49 -0.50
N LEU A 66 11.09 -4.70 -0.68
CA LEU A 66 9.81 -4.90 -1.35
C LEU A 66 8.63 -4.30 -0.57
N GLY A 67 8.79 -4.01 0.73
CA GLY A 67 7.78 -3.29 1.50
C GLY A 67 7.49 -1.90 0.93
N ASP A 68 8.53 -1.13 0.58
CA ASP A 68 8.38 0.19 -0.05
C ASP A 68 7.99 0.08 -1.52
N PHE A 69 8.64 -0.80 -2.27
CA PHE A 69 8.34 -0.99 -3.69
C PHE A 69 6.88 -1.35 -3.92
N THR A 70 6.36 -2.36 -3.20
CA THR A 70 4.97 -2.79 -3.37
C THR A 70 3.96 -1.84 -2.75
N TYR A 71 4.37 -1.00 -1.78
CA TYR A 71 3.53 0.10 -1.29
C TYR A 71 3.26 1.12 -2.40
N HIS A 72 4.27 1.46 -3.20
CA HIS A 72 4.08 2.30 -4.38
C HIS A 72 3.33 1.56 -5.49
N LEU A 73 3.72 0.33 -5.80
CA LEU A 73 3.09 -0.51 -6.83
C LEU A 73 1.60 -0.76 -6.59
N MET A 74 1.14 -0.83 -5.33
CA MET A 74 -0.27 -1.11 -5.07
C MET A 74 -1.23 -0.06 -5.67
N GLN A 75 -0.74 1.13 -6.08
CA GLN A 75 -1.56 2.16 -6.74
C GLN A 75 -2.19 1.67 -8.04
N TRP A 76 -1.54 0.75 -8.77
CA TRP A 76 -2.08 0.12 -9.98
C TRP A 76 -3.24 -0.85 -9.69
N PHE A 77 -3.34 -1.30 -8.45
CA PHE A 77 -4.28 -2.33 -7.99
C PHE A 77 -5.28 -1.82 -6.94
N MET A 78 -5.29 -0.53 -6.68
CA MET A 78 -6.19 0.07 -5.70
C MET A 78 -7.65 -0.14 -6.11
N PRO A 79 -8.52 -0.62 -5.20
CA PRO A 79 -9.94 -0.75 -5.49
C PRO A 79 -10.57 0.62 -5.72
N GLU A 80 -11.50 0.67 -6.68
CA GLU A 80 -12.33 1.85 -6.90
C GLU A 80 -13.35 1.99 -5.78
N VAL A 81 -13.46 3.20 -5.24
CA VAL A 81 -14.47 3.52 -4.23
C VAL A 81 -15.12 4.85 -4.60
N GLU A 82 -16.42 4.83 -4.82
CA GLU A 82 -17.20 6.05 -5.10
C GLU A 82 -17.04 7.08 -3.97
N GLY A 83 -16.76 8.32 -4.32
CA GLY A 83 -16.64 9.43 -3.36
C GLY A 83 -15.37 9.41 -2.51
N GLY A 84 -14.45 8.50 -2.74
CA GLY A 84 -13.21 8.40 -1.95
C GLY A 84 -12.24 9.54 -2.24
N ALA A 85 -12.09 10.49 -1.32
CA ALA A 85 -11.05 11.51 -1.40
C ALA A 85 -9.66 10.92 -1.07
N GLY A 86 -8.64 11.25 -1.86
CA GLY A 86 -7.25 11.11 -1.46
C GLY A 86 -6.39 10.12 -2.24
N THR A 87 -6.60 8.85 -2.28
CA THR A 87 -5.82 7.92 -3.13
C THR A 87 -6.68 7.42 -4.27
N GLN A 88 -6.54 8.02 -5.43
CA GLN A 88 -7.27 7.58 -6.62
C GLN A 88 -6.64 6.30 -7.16
N SER A 89 -7.48 5.34 -7.53
CA SER A 89 -7.07 4.17 -8.27
C SER A 89 -6.54 4.58 -9.65
N LEU A 90 -5.48 3.94 -10.10
CA LEU A 90 -4.99 4.08 -11.47
C LEU A 90 -5.73 3.14 -12.45
N SER A 91 -6.69 2.34 -11.99
CA SER A 91 -7.37 1.30 -12.79
C SER A 91 -8.09 1.86 -14.03
N ASN A 92 -8.58 3.10 -13.99
CA ASN A 92 -9.26 3.76 -15.11
C ASN A 92 -8.37 4.77 -15.86
N VAL A 93 -7.07 4.75 -15.62
CA VAL A 93 -6.13 5.67 -16.25
C VAL A 93 -5.56 5.06 -17.53
N ASN A 94 -5.55 5.81 -18.62
CA ASN A 94 -4.82 5.41 -19.81
C ASN A 94 -3.32 5.68 -19.64
N TYR A 95 -2.60 4.71 -19.09
CA TYR A 95 -1.18 4.82 -18.77
C TYR A 95 -0.34 5.25 -19.96
N LYS A 96 -0.62 4.70 -21.17
CA LYS A 96 0.16 4.99 -22.37
C LYS A 96 0.08 6.45 -22.81
N GLU A 97 -1.11 7.04 -22.72
CA GLU A 97 -1.31 8.47 -23.06
C GLU A 97 -0.60 9.41 -22.08
N LEU A 98 -0.45 8.98 -20.82
CA LEU A 98 0.21 9.76 -19.78
C LEU A 98 1.72 9.48 -19.66
N GLY A 99 2.24 8.53 -20.43
CA GLY A 99 3.65 8.10 -20.30
C GLY A 99 3.96 7.37 -19.00
N ILE A 100 2.92 6.82 -18.33
CA ILE A 100 3.06 6.00 -17.12
C ILE A 100 3.20 4.54 -17.55
N PRO A 101 4.20 3.79 -17.05
CA PRO A 101 4.31 2.36 -17.33
C PRO A 101 3.09 1.61 -16.74
N ASP A 102 2.72 0.49 -17.31
CA ASP A 102 1.82 -0.44 -16.63
C ASP A 102 2.54 -1.16 -15.47
N ALA A 103 1.79 -1.93 -14.69
CA ALA A 103 2.34 -2.60 -13.52
C ALA A 103 3.47 -3.59 -13.86
N GLU A 104 3.35 -4.32 -14.98
CA GLU A 104 4.36 -5.29 -15.42
C GLU A 104 5.64 -4.59 -15.84
N ASP A 105 5.53 -3.54 -16.64
CA ASP A 105 6.67 -2.71 -17.03
C ASP A 105 7.34 -2.06 -15.83
N TYR A 106 6.57 -1.57 -14.85
CA TYR A 106 7.11 -0.96 -13.64
C TYR A 106 7.86 -1.99 -12.77
N ILE A 107 7.35 -3.21 -12.62
CA ILE A 107 8.03 -4.31 -11.94
C ILE A 107 9.35 -4.64 -12.65
N LYS A 108 9.32 -4.75 -13.98
CA LYS A 108 10.51 -5.02 -14.78
C LYS A 108 11.57 -3.94 -14.62
N MET A 109 11.19 -2.66 -14.67
CA MET A 109 12.11 -1.54 -14.43
C MET A 109 12.76 -1.63 -13.04
N TYR A 110 11.99 -1.98 -12.01
CA TYR A 110 12.53 -2.18 -10.67
C TYR A 110 13.53 -3.32 -10.62
N CYS A 111 13.22 -4.46 -11.24
CA CYS A 111 14.12 -5.61 -11.32
C CYS A 111 15.44 -5.24 -12.01
N GLU A 112 15.38 -4.55 -13.14
CA GLU A 112 16.56 -4.08 -13.89
C GLU A 112 17.44 -3.12 -13.07
N GLN A 113 16.84 -2.23 -12.28
CA GLN A 113 17.57 -1.26 -11.44
C GLN A 113 18.16 -1.85 -10.16
N THR A 114 17.69 -3.02 -9.76
CA THR A 114 18.10 -3.70 -8.52
C THR A 114 18.81 -5.02 -8.75
N ASP A 115 19.21 -5.32 -10.00
CA ASP A 115 19.87 -6.57 -10.42
C ASP A 115 19.09 -7.83 -10.02
N ARG A 116 17.74 -7.75 -10.07
CA ARG A 116 16.85 -8.89 -9.80
C ARG A 116 16.41 -9.54 -11.10
N ILE A 117 16.32 -10.86 -11.10
CA ILE A 117 15.74 -11.60 -12.23
C ILE A 117 14.21 -11.45 -12.20
N GLU A 118 13.62 -11.59 -11.02
CA GLU A 118 12.18 -11.50 -10.78
C GLU A 118 11.90 -11.11 -9.32
N ILE A 119 10.65 -10.82 -9.01
CA ILE A 119 10.18 -10.61 -7.64
C ILE A 119 9.34 -11.81 -7.22
N ASP A 120 9.93 -12.64 -6.37
CA ASP A 120 9.19 -13.71 -5.70
C ASP A 120 8.17 -13.11 -4.71
N ASN A 121 7.02 -13.78 -4.56
CA ASN A 121 6.04 -13.48 -3.52
C ASN A 121 5.48 -12.05 -3.53
N ILE A 122 5.40 -11.39 -4.71
CA ILE A 122 4.87 -10.04 -4.85
C ILE A 122 3.46 -9.91 -4.28
N ASP A 123 2.63 -10.95 -4.43
CA ASP A 123 1.26 -11.00 -3.92
C ASP A 123 1.22 -10.95 -2.38
N PHE A 124 2.19 -11.54 -1.69
CA PHE A 124 2.31 -11.42 -0.24
C PHE A 124 2.54 -9.96 0.19
N TYR A 125 3.46 -9.26 -0.47
CA TYR A 125 3.78 -7.87 -0.13
C TYR A 125 2.64 -6.92 -0.51
N LEU A 126 1.89 -7.19 -1.59
CA LEU A 126 0.66 -6.47 -1.91
C LEU A 126 -0.41 -6.69 -0.84
N ALA A 127 -0.64 -7.95 -0.42
CA ALA A 127 -1.57 -8.27 0.66
C ALA A 127 -1.20 -7.52 1.95
N TYR A 128 0.09 -7.52 2.31
CA TYR A 128 0.61 -6.80 3.47
C TYR A 128 0.34 -5.29 3.38
N ASN A 129 0.60 -4.66 2.23
CA ASN A 129 0.43 -3.22 2.08
C ASN A 129 -1.04 -2.80 2.04
N PHE A 130 -1.93 -3.58 1.44
CA PHE A 130 -3.37 -3.37 1.53
C PHE A 130 -3.88 -3.49 2.97
N PHE A 131 -3.46 -4.54 3.69
CA PHE A 131 -3.75 -4.71 5.11
C PHE A 131 -3.26 -3.52 5.95
N ARG A 132 -2.02 -3.09 5.73
CA ARG A 132 -1.41 -1.94 6.42
C ARG A 132 -2.22 -0.66 6.18
N LEU A 133 -2.57 -0.37 4.92
CA LEU A 133 -3.35 0.82 4.58
C LEU A 133 -4.76 0.77 5.18
N ALA A 134 -5.44 -0.38 5.12
CA ALA A 134 -6.73 -0.59 5.78
C ALA A 134 -6.63 -0.34 7.29
N GLY A 135 -5.56 -0.81 7.94
CA GLY A 135 -5.31 -0.58 9.36
C GLY A 135 -5.06 0.89 9.71
N ILE A 136 -4.36 1.64 8.85
CA ILE A 136 -4.16 3.10 9.01
C ILE A 136 -5.50 3.83 8.93
N LEU A 137 -6.31 3.54 7.92
CA LEU A 137 -7.63 4.18 7.76
C LEU A 137 -8.59 3.81 8.89
N GLN A 138 -8.58 2.55 9.34
CA GLN A 138 -9.35 2.14 10.53
C GLN A 138 -8.92 2.91 11.78
N GLY A 139 -7.64 3.19 11.94
CA GLY A 139 -7.15 4.03 13.04
C GLY A 139 -7.67 5.48 12.97
N ILE A 140 -7.88 6.02 11.76
CA ILE A 140 -8.53 7.32 11.57
C ILE A 140 -10.00 7.25 11.98
N LEU A 141 -10.72 6.19 11.58
CA LEU A 141 -12.11 5.95 11.99
C LEU A 141 -12.26 5.84 13.51
N GLY A 142 -11.37 5.11 14.16
CA GLY A 142 -11.37 5.02 15.63
C GLY A 142 -11.30 6.40 16.27
N ARG A 143 -10.44 7.30 15.75
CA ARG A 143 -10.36 8.69 16.24
C ARG A 143 -11.62 9.50 15.95
N VAL A 144 -12.30 9.28 14.82
CA VAL A 144 -13.60 9.92 14.54
C VAL A 144 -14.64 9.47 15.57
N ARG A 145 -14.75 8.15 15.78
CA ARG A 145 -15.65 7.57 16.78
C ARG A 145 -15.41 8.16 18.17
N ASP A 146 -14.15 8.34 18.55
CA ASP A 146 -13.74 8.82 19.87
C ASP A 146 -13.75 10.36 19.98
N GLY A 147 -14.15 11.08 18.89
CA GLY A 147 -14.23 12.55 18.86
C GLY A 147 -12.89 13.26 18.88
N THR A 148 -11.79 12.56 18.53
CA THR A 148 -10.41 13.07 18.55
C THR A 148 -9.81 13.27 17.15
N ALA A 149 -10.60 13.10 16.09
CA ALA A 149 -10.14 13.30 14.72
C ALA A 149 -9.94 14.79 14.40
N ALA A 150 -8.82 15.12 13.76
CA ALA A 150 -8.48 16.49 13.38
C ALA A 150 -9.02 16.91 11.99
N SER A 151 -9.67 16.02 11.23
CA SER A 151 -10.07 16.28 9.83
C SER A 151 -11.56 16.03 9.62
N GLU A 152 -12.24 17.00 9.00
CA GLU A 152 -13.65 16.89 8.58
C GLU A 152 -13.87 15.81 7.49
N HIS A 153 -12.84 15.45 6.73
CA HIS A 153 -12.88 14.41 5.69
C HIS A 153 -12.53 13.00 6.20
N ALA A 154 -12.44 12.82 7.50
CA ALA A 154 -12.03 11.53 8.07
C ALA A 154 -13.07 10.42 7.81
N GLU A 155 -14.37 10.75 7.79
CA GLU A 155 -15.45 9.80 7.46
C GLU A 155 -15.41 9.35 5.99
N GLU A 156 -15.18 10.25 5.05
CA GLU A 156 -15.11 9.90 3.62
C GLU A 156 -13.95 8.94 3.31
N ARG A 157 -12.83 9.09 4.02
CA ARG A 157 -11.67 8.18 3.90
C ARG A 157 -11.97 6.80 4.46
N SER A 158 -12.89 6.69 5.35
CA SER A 158 -13.25 5.48 6.08
C SER A 158 -13.94 4.43 5.23
N ASN A 159 -14.69 4.85 4.21
CA ASN A 159 -15.41 3.95 3.30
C ASN A 159 -14.46 3.00 2.52
N ARG A 160 -13.15 3.21 2.64
CA ARG A 160 -12.12 2.40 1.96
C ARG A 160 -11.60 1.23 2.78
N VAL A 161 -11.85 1.17 4.08
CA VAL A 161 -11.28 0.11 4.93
C VAL A 161 -11.68 -1.27 4.42
N ARG A 162 -12.97 -1.49 4.18
CA ARG A 162 -13.47 -2.77 3.69
C ARG A 162 -12.95 -3.10 2.27
N PRO A 163 -13.05 -2.24 1.25
CA PRO A 163 -12.48 -2.52 -0.07
C PRO A 163 -10.98 -2.84 -0.05
N LEU A 164 -10.20 -2.17 0.81
CA LEU A 164 -8.77 -2.46 0.96
C LEU A 164 -8.53 -3.81 1.64
N ALA A 165 -9.34 -4.16 2.64
CA ALA A 165 -9.26 -5.47 3.30
C ALA A 165 -9.58 -6.60 2.33
N GLU A 166 -10.63 -6.44 1.51
CA GLU A 166 -11.02 -7.39 0.47
C GLU A 166 -9.93 -7.54 -0.59
N ALA A 167 -9.33 -6.42 -1.05
CA ALA A 167 -8.18 -6.45 -1.96
C ALA A 167 -6.98 -7.16 -1.32
N GLY A 168 -6.66 -6.86 -0.07
CA GLY A 168 -5.59 -7.53 0.66
C GLY A 168 -5.80 -9.03 0.77
N TRP A 169 -7.02 -9.46 1.07
CA TRP A 169 -7.35 -10.88 1.15
C TRP A 169 -7.28 -11.58 -0.22
N LEU A 170 -7.72 -10.91 -1.29
CA LEU A 170 -7.58 -11.42 -2.66
C LEU A 170 -6.10 -11.70 -3.01
N TYR A 171 -5.18 -10.78 -2.65
CA TYR A 171 -3.75 -11.00 -2.87
C TYR A 171 -3.17 -12.06 -1.94
N ALA A 172 -3.64 -12.18 -0.70
CA ALA A 172 -3.28 -13.29 0.16
C ALA A 172 -3.69 -14.65 -0.45
N GLN A 173 -4.88 -14.74 -1.05
CA GLN A 173 -5.33 -15.95 -1.76
C GLN A 173 -4.46 -16.26 -2.98
N LYS A 174 -4.04 -15.26 -3.76
CA LYS A 174 -3.07 -15.46 -4.85
C LYS A 174 -1.71 -15.96 -4.33
N ALA A 175 -1.33 -15.55 -3.14
CA ALA A 175 -0.12 -16.02 -2.45
C ALA A 175 -0.30 -17.36 -1.71
N GLY A 176 -1.48 -18.01 -1.81
CA GLY A 176 -1.75 -19.35 -1.28
C GLY A 176 -2.60 -19.42 -0.02
N ALA A 177 -3.24 -18.31 0.41
CA ALA A 177 -4.24 -18.36 1.49
C ALA A 177 -5.50 -19.15 1.04
N ILE A 178 -6.13 -19.86 1.98
CA ILE A 178 -7.31 -20.71 1.75
C ILE A 178 -8.50 -20.15 2.52
#